data_d0da5c8fc9ff2c24a7ec7d300968817e
#
_entry.id   d0da5c8fc9ff2c24a7ec7d300968817e
#
_cell.length_a   1.000
_cell.length_b   1.000
_cell.length_c   1.000
_cell.angle_alpha   90.00
_cell.angle_beta   90.00
_cell.angle_gamma   90.00
#
_symmetry.space_group_name_H-M   'P 1'
#
loop_
_entity.id
_entity.type
_entity.pdbx_description
1 polymer ?
#
loop_
_entity_poly.entity_id
_entity_poly.type
_entity_poly.pdbx_seq_one_letter_code
_entity_poly.pdbx_strand_id
1 'polypeptide(L)'
;MSSDRDEASFADYYAEMPWAALPFGDRDRKAALSSRFKVRGIPTLVLLDGAGGVITTDGRSAVGKSGAAGFPWAPKTIGEALGSEPVVDAAGASTAVPSASRYVALYFSASWCPPCRGFTPKLVAAYNAVNAGEKALDVLFVSGDRDEASFKEYHSHMPWHAVPYDDEARRDALNTAAGVRGIPTLVLCERDAAAPGGLRVVNASARGAVEAGRAFPAGWLPPAVADVNDDEGAVDALNEGPVLCLLAEGAPEADTAAALAALTALKAAQAQAPSPLFVCAAYGKGGMSGQLRKLCALGEPTGVPQLALVDCPKDEFWLLEHAPDAKAAAPVCDGDVCTMPARAAPGGVDEAAVRAFVDAWRAGTLTKRAMGAASIDDDDDE
;
A
#
# COMPACT_ATOMS: atom_id res chain seq x y z
N MET A 1 -23.79 13.64 -13.40
CA MET A 1 -24.52 12.34 -13.39
C MET A 1 -25.59 12.43 -12.32
N SER A 2 -26.84 12.11 -12.67
CA SER A 2 -27.98 12.23 -11.75
C SER A 2 -28.37 10.87 -11.17
N SER A 3 -28.95 10.91 -9.95
CA SER A 3 -29.61 9.78 -9.30
C SER A 3 -31.11 9.97 -9.16
N ASP A 4 -31.69 10.92 -9.91
CA ASP A 4 -33.11 11.16 -9.93
C ASP A 4 -33.89 9.94 -10.40
N ARG A 5 -35.11 9.79 -9.92
CA ARG A 5 -35.95 8.60 -10.16
C ARG A 5 -36.62 8.63 -11.54
N ASP A 6 -36.90 9.84 -12.03
CA ASP A 6 -37.59 10.09 -13.28
C ASP A 6 -36.94 11.24 -14.06
N GLU A 7 -37.29 11.33 -15.35
CA GLU A 7 -36.72 12.30 -16.28
C GLU A 7 -37.17 13.74 -15.99
N ALA A 8 -38.37 13.93 -15.47
CA ALA A 8 -38.89 15.24 -15.15
C ALA A 8 -38.11 15.87 -13.99
N SER A 9 -37.92 15.11 -12.90
CA SER A 9 -37.10 15.54 -11.77
C SER A 9 -35.65 15.83 -12.17
N PHE A 10 -35.09 15.03 -13.08
CA PHE A 10 -33.77 15.30 -13.64
C PHE A 10 -33.73 16.59 -14.45
N ALA A 11 -34.72 16.83 -15.31
CA ALA A 11 -34.75 18.03 -16.16
C ALA A 11 -34.90 19.31 -15.32
N ASP A 12 -35.82 19.30 -14.34
CA ASP A 12 -36.02 20.42 -13.43
C ASP A 12 -34.74 20.76 -12.65
N TYR A 13 -34.08 19.73 -12.07
CA TYR A 13 -32.87 19.95 -11.32
C TYR A 13 -31.68 20.38 -12.21
N TYR A 14 -31.56 19.80 -13.41
CA TYR A 14 -30.49 20.14 -14.36
C TYR A 14 -30.65 21.57 -14.91
N ALA A 15 -31.86 22.09 -15.03
CA ALA A 15 -32.10 23.47 -15.48
C ALA A 15 -31.41 24.54 -14.61
N GLU A 16 -31.09 24.21 -13.36
CA GLU A 16 -30.35 25.10 -12.42
C GLU A 16 -28.83 25.03 -12.59
N MET A 17 -28.31 24.15 -13.47
CA MET A 17 -26.87 23.86 -13.56
C MET A 17 -26.26 24.42 -14.85
N PRO A 18 -25.12 25.17 -14.77
CA PRO A 18 -24.46 25.76 -15.94
C PRO A 18 -23.52 24.80 -16.70
N TRP A 19 -23.47 23.52 -16.35
CA TRP A 19 -22.57 22.53 -16.91
C TRP A 19 -23.32 21.39 -17.60
N ALA A 20 -22.58 20.58 -18.39
CA ALA A 20 -23.14 19.43 -19.10
C ALA A 20 -23.56 18.30 -18.15
N ALA A 21 -24.60 17.59 -18.53
CA ALA A 21 -25.08 16.40 -17.83
C ALA A 21 -24.98 15.14 -18.71
N LEU A 22 -24.78 14.00 -18.07
CA LEU A 22 -25.00 12.70 -18.74
C LEU A 22 -26.51 12.56 -19.00
N PRO A 23 -26.93 12.17 -20.23
CA PRO A 23 -28.35 11.98 -20.53
C PRO A 23 -29.04 11.06 -19.51
N PHE A 24 -30.26 11.39 -19.13
CA PHE A 24 -30.99 10.62 -18.11
C PHE A 24 -31.12 9.14 -18.45
N GLY A 25 -31.37 8.81 -19.74
CA GLY A 25 -31.52 7.43 -20.22
C GLY A 25 -30.24 6.62 -20.27
N ASP A 26 -29.04 7.23 -20.15
CA ASP A 26 -27.74 6.55 -20.25
C ASP A 26 -27.34 5.94 -18.88
N ARG A 27 -28.13 4.98 -18.42
CA ARG A 27 -27.95 4.34 -17.11
C ARG A 27 -26.73 3.43 -17.05
N ASP A 28 -26.38 2.80 -18.15
CA ASP A 28 -25.22 1.91 -18.23
C ASP A 28 -23.92 2.70 -18.06
N ARG A 29 -23.76 3.84 -18.73
CA ARG A 29 -22.61 4.71 -18.56
C ARG A 29 -22.54 5.30 -17.16
N LYS A 30 -23.69 5.69 -16.59
CA LYS A 30 -23.77 6.11 -15.19
C LYS A 30 -23.25 5.02 -14.25
N ALA A 31 -23.70 3.78 -14.40
CA ALA A 31 -23.27 2.65 -13.58
C ALA A 31 -21.76 2.40 -13.73
N ALA A 32 -21.27 2.37 -15.00
CA ALA A 32 -19.84 2.19 -15.28
C ALA A 32 -18.96 3.27 -14.64
N LEU A 33 -19.36 4.54 -14.74
CA LEU A 33 -18.61 5.64 -14.14
C LEU A 33 -18.69 5.61 -12.61
N SER A 34 -19.84 5.26 -12.03
CA SER A 34 -19.99 5.13 -10.58
C SER A 34 -19.09 4.02 -10.02
N SER A 35 -19.03 2.89 -10.72
CA SER A 35 -18.12 1.79 -10.38
C SER A 35 -16.66 2.20 -10.54
N ARG A 36 -16.28 2.76 -11.71
CA ARG A 36 -14.89 3.21 -11.98
C ARG A 36 -14.34 4.16 -10.92
N PHE A 37 -15.16 5.11 -10.45
CA PHE A 37 -14.77 6.10 -9.46
C PHE A 37 -15.18 5.73 -8.03
N LYS A 38 -15.63 4.49 -7.81
CA LYS A 38 -16.02 3.95 -6.49
C LYS A 38 -16.97 4.87 -5.74
N VAL A 39 -17.99 5.41 -6.43
CA VAL A 39 -18.99 6.32 -5.83
C VAL A 39 -19.87 5.54 -4.87
N ARG A 40 -19.70 5.76 -3.56
CA ARG A 40 -20.45 5.08 -2.49
C ARG A 40 -21.67 5.86 -2.00
N GLY A 41 -21.80 7.13 -2.42
CA GLY A 41 -22.89 8.00 -1.98
C GLY A 41 -22.91 9.31 -2.75
N ILE A 42 -23.96 10.12 -2.54
CA ILE A 42 -24.10 11.47 -3.11
C ILE A 42 -24.30 12.49 -2.00
N PRO A 43 -23.78 13.71 -2.17
CA PRO A 43 -23.05 14.23 -3.33
C PRO A 43 -21.57 13.78 -3.35
N THR A 44 -21.09 13.37 -4.52
CA THR A 44 -19.68 13.06 -4.80
C THR A 44 -19.17 13.93 -5.93
N LEU A 45 -17.96 14.50 -5.80
CA LEU A 45 -17.27 15.26 -6.83
C LEU A 45 -15.88 14.63 -7.06
N VAL A 46 -15.69 14.06 -8.24
CA VAL A 46 -14.39 13.53 -8.67
C VAL A 46 -13.78 14.53 -9.65
N LEU A 47 -12.54 14.93 -9.41
CA LEU A 47 -11.79 15.83 -10.29
C LEU A 47 -10.85 15.02 -11.15
N LEU A 48 -10.89 15.30 -12.46
CA LEU A 48 -10.06 14.65 -13.46
C LEU A 48 -9.16 15.69 -14.12
N ASP A 49 -7.99 15.25 -14.56
CA ASP A 49 -7.14 16.04 -15.45
C ASP A 49 -7.64 15.99 -16.91
N GLY A 50 -7.00 16.73 -17.80
CA GLY A 50 -7.36 16.78 -19.22
C GLY A 50 -7.16 15.46 -19.98
N ALA A 51 -6.42 14.51 -19.43
CA ALA A 51 -6.20 13.18 -19.98
C ALA A 51 -7.17 12.13 -19.39
N GLY A 52 -8.02 12.52 -18.42
CA GLY A 52 -8.96 11.64 -17.72
C GLY A 52 -8.35 10.90 -16.52
N GLY A 53 -7.14 11.30 -16.09
CA GLY A 53 -6.54 10.85 -14.83
C GLY A 53 -7.25 11.47 -13.63
N VAL A 54 -7.35 10.70 -12.53
CA VAL A 54 -8.00 11.18 -11.30
C VAL A 54 -7.05 12.10 -10.54
N ILE A 55 -7.44 13.37 -10.37
CA ILE A 55 -6.75 14.33 -9.49
C ILE A 55 -7.13 14.05 -8.04
N THR A 56 -8.43 13.96 -7.75
CA THR A 56 -8.96 13.59 -6.42
C THR A 56 -10.38 13.06 -6.51
N THR A 57 -10.72 12.11 -5.66
CA THR A 57 -12.09 11.63 -5.46
C THR A 57 -12.84 12.41 -4.37
N ASP A 58 -12.14 13.28 -3.62
CA ASP A 58 -12.70 14.14 -2.58
C ASP A 58 -12.77 15.62 -3.00
N GLY A 59 -13.13 15.85 -4.26
CA GLY A 59 -13.26 17.21 -4.80
C GLY A 59 -14.26 18.08 -4.05
N ARG A 60 -15.29 17.49 -3.44
CA ARG A 60 -16.26 18.23 -2.61
C ARG A 60 -15.60 18.91 -1.42
N SER A 61 -14.81 18.16 -0.64
CA SER A 61 -14.09 18.73 0.50
C SER A 61 -13.05 19.75 0.05
N ALA A 62 -12.34 19.47 -1.05
CA ALA A 62 -11.33 20.36 -1.61
C ALA A 62 -11.93 21.72 -2.02
N VAL A 63 -13.06 21.71 -2.73
CA VAL A 63 -13.79 22.94 -3.10
C VAL A 63 -14.32 23.66 -1.87
N GLY A 64 -14.90 22.93 -0.91
CA GLY A 64 -15.44 23.50 0.32
C GLY A 64 -14.37 24.18 1.20
N LYS A 65 -13.14 23.64 1.23
CA LYS A 65 -12.04 24.21 2.02
C LYS A 65 -11.37 25.40 1.36
N SER A 66 -11.14 25.35 0.05
CA SER A 66 -10.29 26.32 -0.67
C SER A 66 -11.04 27.22 -1.65
N GLY A 67 -12.34 27.00 -1.87
CA GLY A 67 -13.14 27.75 -2.83
C GLY A 67 -12.50 27.74 -4.23
N ALA A 68 -12.80 28.76 -5.03
CA ALA A 68 -12.24 28.91 -6.38
C ALA A 68 -10.72 29.10 -6.39
N ALA A 69 -10.15 29.69 -5.35
CA ALA A 69 -8.72 29.94 -5.23
C ALA A 69 -7.89 28.65 -5.16
N GLY A 70 -8.49 27.52 -4.74
CA GLY A 70 -7.84 26.24 -4.68
C GLY A 70 -7.73 25.49 -6.00
N PHE A 71 -8.31 26.03 -7.10
CA PHE A 71 -8.24 25.36 -8.41
C PHE A 71 -6.77 25.10 -8.82
N PRO A 72 -6.43 23.92 -9.34
CA PRO A 72 -7.28 22.78 -9.75
C PRO A 72 -7.65 21.80 -8.61
N TRP A 73 -7.56 22.21 -7.36
CA TRP A 73 -7.87 21.42 -6.14
C TRP A 73 -7.09 20.08 -6.04
N ALA A 74 -5.91 20.07 -6.64
CA ALA A 74 -5.02 18.92 -6.52
C ALA A 74 -4.57 18.76 -5.06
N PRO A 75 -4.63 17.54 -4.50
CA PRO A 75 -4.08 17.30 -3.17
C PRO A 75 -2.59 17.65 -3.16
N LYS A 76 -2.17 18.40 -2.13
CA LYS A 76 -0.74 18.63 -1.92
C LYS A 76 -0.04 17.32 -1.60
N THR A 77 1.15 17.15 -2.14
CA THR A 77 2.08 16.12 -1.66
C THR A 77 2.57 16.47 -0.24
N ILE A 78 3.16 15.50 0.46
CA ILE A 78 3.74 15.74 1.79
C ILE A 78 4.81 16.83 1.73
N GLY A 79 5.67 16.82 0.69
CA GLY A 79 6.71 17.82 0.53
C GLY A 79 6.15 19.24 0.31
N GLU A 80 5.12 19.38 -0.50
CA GLU A 80 4.43 20.67 -0.72
C GLU A 80 3.65 21.13 0.52
N ALA A 81 3.08 20.19 1.29
CA ALA A 81 2.38 20.50 2.54
C ALA A 81 3.34 20.91 3.66
N LEU A 82 4.54 20.30 3.70
CA LEU A 82 5.59 20.68 4.64
C LEU A 82 6.13 22.08 4.36
N GLY A 83 6.39 22.38 3.09
CA GLY A 83 6.94 23.65 2.69
C GLY A 83 8.35 23.91 3.25
N SER A 84 8.75 25.19 3.22
CA SER A 84 10.03 25.67 3.76
C SER A 84 9.92 26.52 5.03
N GLU A 85 8.72 26.73 5.52
CA GLU A 85 8.48 27.50 6.74
C GLU A 85 9.18 26.90 7.95
N PRO A 86 9.63 27.71 8.92
CA PRO A 86 10.36 27.22 10.07
C PRO A 86 9.60 26.13 10.86
N VAL A 87 10.38 25.25 11.48
CA VAL A 87 9.93 24.25 12.45
C VAL A 87 10.50 24.56 13.81
N VAL A 88 10.11 23.89 14.87
CA VAL A 88 10.71 23.99 16.19
C VAL A 88 11.62 22.80 16.48
N ASP A 89 12.80 23.04 17.02
CA ASP A 89 13.73 21.99 17.45
C ASP A 89 13.30 21.36 18.78
N ALA A 90 14.06 20.37 19.26
CA ALA A 90 13.78 19.69 20.53
C ALA A 90 13.81 20.63 21.76
N ALA A 91 14.46 21.79 21.67
CA ALA A 91 14.48 22.81 22.71
C ALA A 91 13.34 23.84 22.57
N GLY A 92 12.52 23.71 21.52
CA GLY A 92 11.43 24.62 21.21
C GLY A 92 11.84 25.89 20.46
N ALA A 93 13.10 25.98 19.99
CA ALA A 93 13.58 27.11 19.21
C ALA A 93 13.20 26.97 17.73
N SER A 94 12.84 28.12 17.11
CA SER A 94 12.53 28.16 15.67
C SER A 94 13.78 27.91 14.83
N THR A 95 13.69 26.99 13.86
CA THR A 95 14.80 26.61 12.98
C THR A 95 14.28 26.23 11.60
N ALA A 96 15.19 26.12 10.62
CA ALA A 96 14.84 25.65 9.30
C ALA A 96 14.43 24.16 9.32
N VAL A 97 13.62 23.76 8.35
CA VAL A 97 13.31 22.33 8.15
C VAL A 97 14.62 21.56 7.96
N PRO A 98 14.87 20.47 8.74
CA PRO A 98 16.07 19.66 8.58
C PRO A 98 16.23 19.15 7.16
N SER A 99 17.45 19.18 6.62
CA SER A 99 17.72 18.76 5.23
C SER A 99 18.94 17.84 5.09
N ALA A 100 19.58 17.46 6.19
CA ALA A 100 20.86 16.75 6.16
C ALA A 100 20.71 15.23 5.87
N SER A 101 19.62 14.60 6.33
CA SER A 101 19.42 13.16 6.18
C SER A 101 18.73 12.80 4.86
N ARG A 102 19.02 11.60 4.36
CA ARG A 102 18.34 11.04 3.18
C ARG A 102 16.86 10.77 3.44
N TYR A 103 16.51 10.33 4.63
CA TYR A 103 15.13 9.97 5.00
C TYR A 103 14.54 10.95 6.00
N VAL A 104 13.24 11.19 5.84
CA VAL A 104 12.44 12.02 6.75
C VAL A 104 11.22 11.22 7.15
N ALA A 105 10.99 11.03 8.45
CA ALA A 105 9.77 10.43 8.95
C ALA A 105 8.85 11.50 9.52
N LEU A 106 7.58 11.52 9.10
CA LEU A 106 6.55 12.34 9.71
C LEU A 106 5.83 11.51 10.77
N TYR A 107 5.88 11.98 12.02
CA TYR A 107 5.28 11.33 13.16
C TYR A 107 4.03 12.07 13.63
N PHE A 108 2.87 11.50 13.36
CA PHE A 108 1.56 12.03 13.77
C PHE A 108 1.17 11.40 15.10
N SER A 109 1.04 12.22 16.14
CA SER A 109 0.85 11.74 17.50
C SER A 109 0.25 12.80 18.40
N ALA A 110 -0.17 12.42 19.63
CA ALA A 110 -0.66 13.34 20.64
C ALA A 110 -0.45 12.79 22.06
N SER A 111 -0.29 13.66 23.05
CA SER A 111 -0.07 13.32 24.46
C SER A 111 -1.27 12.59 25.09
N TRP A 112 -2.47 12.94 24.67
CA TRP A 112 -3.72 12.35 25.16
C TRP A 112 -4.00 10.94 24.65
N CYS A 113 -3.24 10.45 23.65
CA CYS A 113 -3.41 9.16 22.99
C CYS A 113 -2.55 8.08 23.68
N PRO A 114 -3.13 7.08 24.39
CA PRO A 114 -2.37 6.06 25.09
C PRO A 114 -1.45 5.21 24.19
N PRO A 115 -1.89 4.72 22.99
CA PRO A 115 -1.00 4.01 22.08
C PRO A 115 0.18 4.87 21.62
N CYS A 116 -0.02 6.20 21.46
CA CYS A 116 1.04 7.13 21.09
C CYS A 116 2.12 7.20 22.16
N ARG A 117 1.72 7.34 23.43
CA ARG A 117 2.67 7.35 24.55
C ARG A 117 3.47 6.06 24.68
N GLY A 118 2.87 4.93 24.30
CA GLY A 118 3.57 3.63 24.26
C GLY A 118 4.54 3.50 23.08
N PHE A 119 4.27 4.16 21.96
CA PHE A 119 5.09 4.09 20.75
C PHE A 119 6.25 5.10 20.76
N THR A 120 6.06 6.32 21.26
CA THR A 120 7.09 7.38 21.27
C THR A 120 8.44 6.93 21.84
N PRO A 121 8.53 6.24 22.99
CA PRO A 121 9.82 5.77 23.50
C PRO A 121 10.52 4.77 22.56
N LYS A 122 9.77 3.93 21.88
CA LYS A 122 10.32 2.98 20.89
C LYS A 122 10.89 3.72 19.68
N LEU A 123 10.18 4.74 19.20
CA LEU A 123 10.65 5.57 18.10
C LEU A 123 11.90 6.39 18.51
N VAL A 124 11.95 6.91 19.73
CA VAL A 124 13.14 7.60 20.28
C VAL A 124 14.35 6.66 20.31
N ALA A 125 14.19 5.44 20.81
CA ALA A 125 15.24 4.44 20.82
C ALA A 125 15.74 4.10 19.40
N ALA A 126 14.82 3.89 18.47
CA ALA A 126 15.15 3.61 17.07
C ALA A 126 15.85 4.80 16.40
N TYR A 127 15.37 6.03 16.59
CA TYR A 127 15.98 7.25 16.08
C TYR A 127 17.43 7.42 16.56
N ASN A 128 17.67 7.22 17.86
CA ASN A 128 19.00 7.32 18.43
C ASN A 128 19.94 6.23 17.87
N ALA A 129 19.46 5.01 17.73
CA ALA A 129 20.23 3.91 17.17
C ALA A 129 20.58 4.15 15.68
N VAL A 130 19.63 4.62 14.88
CA VAL A 130 19.82 4.94 13.46
C VAL A 130 20.83 6.05 13.25
N ASN A 131 20.83 7.06 14.14
CA ASN A 131 21.67 8.27 14.05
C ASN A 131 22.91 8.21 14.95
N ALA A 132 23.27 7.04 15.50
CA ALA A 132 24.44 6.91 16.38
C ALA A 132 25.80 7.18 15.68
N GLY A 133 25.83 7.04 14.37
CA GLY A 133 26.98 7.38 13.51
C GLY A 133 26.67 8.58 12.63
N GLU A 134 26.49 8.33 11.34
CA GLU A 134 26.04 9.33 10.37
C GLU A 134 24.54 9.58 10.51
N LYS A 135 24.12 10.84 10.41
CA LYS A 135 22.71 11.21 10.49
C LYS A 135 21.95 10.72 9.25
N ALA A 136 21.24 9.63 9.37
CA ALA A 136 20.52 8.98 8.27
C ALA A 136 19.01 9.29 8.24
N LEU A 137 18.43 9.68 9.39
CA LEU A 137 16.99 9.89 9.56
C LEU A 137 16.71 11.21 10.27
N ASP A 138 15.89 12.06 9.68
CA ASP A 138 15.18 13.14 10.38
C ASP A 138 13.77 12.65 10.77
N VAL A 139 13.28 13.10 11.91
CA VAL A 139 11.87 12.93 12.30
C VAL A 139 11.24 14.30 12.48
N LEU A 140 10.01 14.44 12.05
CA LEU A 140 9.21 15.64 12.20
C LEU A 140 7.91 15.29 12.90
N PHE A 141 7.72 15.82 14.11
CA PHE A 141 6.48 15.61 14.85
C PHE A 141 5.37 16.54 14.34
N VAL A 142 4.21 15.96 14.05
CA VAL A 142 2.97 16.65 13.70
C VAL A 142 1.96 16.37 14.79
N SER A 143 1.73 17.36 15.64
CA SER A 143 0.91 17.20 16.84
C SER A 143 -0.58 17.23 16.56
N GLY A 144 -1.30 16.30 17.20
CA GLY A 144 -2.74 16.31 17.39
C GLY A 144 -3.17 16.74 18.80
N ASP A 145 -2.29 17.41 19.56
CA ASP A 145 -2.62 17.90 20.90
C ASP A 145 -3.66 19.02 20.85
N ARG A 146 -4.41 19.16 21.94
CA ARG A 146 -5.54 20.08 22.03
C ARG A 146 -5.14 21.50 22.45
N ASP A 147 -3.96 21.62 23.05
CA ASP A 147 -3.42 22.89 23.52
C ASP A 147 -1.88 22.91 23.43
N GLU A 148 -1.31 24.11 23.42
CA GLU A 148 0.12 24.34 23.25
C GLU A 148 0.95 23.83 24.44
N ALA A 149 0.40 23.83 25.65
CA ALA A 149 1.11 23.35 26.84
C ALA A 149 1.33 21.83 26.75
N SER A 150 0.27 21.09 26.37
CA SER A 150 0.33 19.64 26.12
C SER A 150 1.29 19.29 24.98
N PHE A 151 1.30 20.09 23.90
CA PHE A 151 2.26 19.95 22.81
C PHE A 151 3.69 20.12 23.29
N LYS A 152 4.00 21.20 24.02
CA LYS A 152 5.35 21.50 24.50
C LYS A 152 5.86 20.43 25.46
N GLU A 153 5.02 20.01 26.40
CA GLU A 153 5.36 18.94 27.34
C GLU A 153 5.68 17.65 26.58
N TYR A 154 4.80 17.23 25.67
CA TYR A 154 4.99 15.98 24.95
C TYR A 154 6.20 16.03 24.01
N HIS A 155 6.40 17.13 23.29
CA HIS A 155 7.55 17.33 22.41
C HIS A 155 8.88 17.34 23.18
N SER A 156 8.91 17.80 24.46
CA SER A 156 10.11 17.79 25.28
C SER A 156 10.73 16.40 25.50
N HIS A 157 9.97 15.35 25.30
CA HIS A 157 10.44 13.95 25.35
C HIS A 157 10.97 13.42 24.01
N MET A 158 10.99 14.25 22.98
CA MET A 158 11.36 13.87 21.61
C MET A 158 12.64 14.58 21.17
N PRO A 159 13.68 13.87 20.64
CA PRO A 159 14.95 14.46 20.25
C PRO A 159 14.93 15.08 18.84
N TRP A 160 13.78 15.30 18.25
CA TRP A 160 13.61 15.76 16.86
C TRP A 160 12.76 17.01 16.76
N HIS A 161 12.62 17.52 15.53
CA HIS A 161 11.88 18.73 15.24
C HIS A 161 10.36 18.49 15.22
N ALA A 162 9.59 19.56 15.37
CA ALA A 162 8.12 19.53 15.26
C ALA A 162 7.62 20.67 14.36
N VAL A 163 6.48 20.47 13.73
CA VAL A 163 5.70 21.55 13.15
C VAL A 163 5.18 22.43 14.30
N PRO A 164 5.33 23.77 14.24
CA PRO A 164 4.85 24.65 15.29
C PRO A 164 3.38 24.41 15.62
N TYR A 165 3.03 24.51 16.90
CA TYR A 165 1.66 24.25 17.36
C TYR A 165 0.65 25.24 16.77
N ASP A 166 1.03 26.50 16.62
CA ASP A 166 0.21 27.58 16.05
C ASP A 166 0.05 27.50 14.53
N ASP A 167 0.85 26.66 13.83
CA ASP A 167 0.69 26.42 12.38
C ASP A 167 -0.32 25.30 12.12
N GLU A 168 -1.57 25.53 12.49
CA GLU A 168 -2.67 24.57 12.32
C GLU A 168 -2.88 24.22 10.84
N ALA A 169 -2.79 25.23 9.97
CA ALA A 169 -3.00 25.04 8.52
C ALA A 169 -2.00 24.04 7.93
N ARG A 170 -0.72 24.09 8.34
CA ARG A 170 0.31 23.16 7.89
C ARG A 170 0.13 21.77 8.50
N ARG A 171 -0.23 21.69 9.79
CA ARG A 171 -0.55 20.40 10.43
C ARG A 171 -1.72 19.70 9.73
N ASP A 172 -2.78 20.42 9.39
CA ASP A 172 -3.93 19.88 8.65
C ASP A 172 -3.59 19.49 7.22
N ALA A 173 -2.77 20.29 6.52
CA ALA A 173 -2.29 19.97 5.19
C ALA A 173 -1.44 18.69 5.20
N LEU A 174 -0.55 18.50 6.19
CA LEU A 174 0.26 17.30 6.36
C LEU A 174 -0.59 16.08 6.71
N ASN A 175 -1.57 16.21 7.61
CA ASN A 175 -2.52 15.13 7.92
C ASN A 175 -3.26 14.66 6.67
N THR A 176 -3.73 15.62 5.86
CA THR A 176 -4.44 15.34 4.60
C THR A 176 -3.52 14.69 3.57
N ALA A 177 -2.32 15.25 3.35
CA ALA A 177 -1.35 14.75 2.38
C ALA A 177 -0.81 13.35 2.73
N ALA A 178 -0.69 13.06 4.02
CA ALA A 178 -0.26 11.75 4.52
C ALA A 178 -1.40 10.74 4.64
N GLY A 179 -2.65 11.14 4.38
CA GLY A 179 -3.82 10.26 4.50
C GLY A 179 -4.05 9.73 5.91
N VAL A 180 -3.72 10.50 6.95
CA VAL A 180 -3.80 10.06 8.35
C VAL A 180 -5.24 9.80 8.76
N ARG A 181 -5.55 8.55 9.10
CA ARG A 181 -6.88 8.12 9.58
C ARG A 181 -6.94 7.91 11.09
N GLY A 182 -5.77 7.88 11.75
CA GLY A 182 -5.64 7.67 13.19
C GLY A 182 -4.22 7.88 13.66
N ILE A 183 -4.00 7.92 14.98
CA ILE A 183 -2.69 8.07 15.60
C ILE A 183 -2.42 6.94 16.59
N PRO A 184 -1.14 6.50 16.78
CA PRO A 184 0.06 7.04 16.13
C PRO A 184 0.23 6.56 14.68
N THR A 185 0.63 7.48 13.79
CA THR A 185 1.01 7.17 12.41
C THR A 185 2.44 7.64 12.16
N LEU A 186 3.23 6.82 11.48
CA LEU A 186 4.60 7.13 11.07
C LEU A 186 4.72 6.93 9.57
N VAL A 187 4.94 8.02 8.82
CA VAL A 187 5.13 8.00 7.36
C VAL A 187 6.60 8.25 7.07
N LEU A 188 7.25 7.32 6.37
CA LEU A 188 8.64 7.46 5.95
C LEU A 188 8.69 8.03 4.53
N CYS A 189 9.43 9.12 4.38
CA CYS A 189 9.73 9.75 3.09
C CYS A 189 11.22 9.67 2.79
N GLU A 190 11.56 9.66 1.51
CA GLU A 190 12.91 9.84 1.00
C GLU A 190 13.01 11.20 0.32
N ARG A 191 14.14 11.89 0.49
CA ARG A 191 14.43 13.13 -0.25
C ARG A 191 14.66 12.78 -1.71
N ASP A 192 13.88 13.43 -2.56
CA ASP A 192 13.91 13.24 -4.00
C ASP A 192 13.66 14.60 -4.68
N ALA A 193 14.70 15.15 -5.28
CA ALA A 193 14.63 16.45 -5.93
C ALA A 193 13.66 16.48 -7.13
N ALA A 194 13.31 15.33 -7.69
CA ALA A 194 12.33 15.21 -8.76
C ALA A 194 10.88 15.14 -8.26
N ALA A 195 10.69 14.84 -6.97
CA ALA A 195 9.35 14.78 -6.37
C ALA A 195 8.84 16.19 -6.04
N PRO A 196 7.53 16.45 -6.20
CA PRO A 196 6.92 17.71 -5.80
C PRO A 196 7.18 17.98 -4.30
N GLY A 197 7.72 19.17 -3.99
CA GLY A 197 8.13 19.54 -2.63
C GLY A 197 9.35 18.77 -2.09
N GLY A 198 10.09 18.03 -2.94
CA GLY A 198 11.37 17.41 -2.61
C GLY A 198 11.28 16.16 -1.71
N LEU A 199 10.09 15.62 -1.47
CA LEU A 199 9.85 14.43 -0.66
C LEU A 199 8.97 13.41 -1.39
N ARG A 200 9.43 12.17 -1.45
CA ARG A 200 8.69 11.02 -1.97
C ARG A 200 8.35 10.07 -0.81
N VAL A 201 7.08 9.74 -0.65
CA VAL A 201 6.66 8.72 0.32
C VAL A 201 7.23 7.38 -0.10
N VAL A 202 7.94 6.72 0.82
CA VAL A 202 8.50 5.37 0.60
C VAL A 202 7.83 4.32 1.48
N ASN A 203 7.24 4.72 2.62
CA ASN A 203 6.40 3.85 3.43
C ASN A 203 5.35 4.70 4.18
N ALA A 204 4.08 4.52 3.85
CA ALA A 204 2.98 5.23 4.51
C ALA A 204 2.64 4.66 5.90
N SER A 205 3.16 3.48 6.26
CA SER A 205 2.88 2.78 7.53
C SER A 205 4.16 2.19 8.16
N ALA A 206 5.18 3.04 8.40
CA ALA A 206 6.47 2.60 8.94
C ALA A 206 6.43 2.25 10.46
N ARG A 207 5.31 2.51 11.14
CA ARG A 207 5.14 2.22 12.57
C ARG A 207 5.46 0.77 12.93
N GLY A 208 4.89 -0.21 12.20
CA GLY A 208 5.09 -1.63 12.44
C GLY A 208 6.55 -2.07 12.34
N ALA A 209 7.34 -1.44 11.48
CA ALA A 209 8.78 -1.72 11.36
C ALA A 209 9.55 -1.32 12.63
N VAL A 210 9.19 -0.18 13.22
CA VAL A 210 9.78 0.28 14.51
C VAL A 210 9.36 -0.63 15.65
N GLU A 211 8.08 -0.99 15.74
CA GLU A 211 7.55 -1.87 16.79
C GLU A 211 8.18 -3.26 16.73
N ALA A 212 8.46 -3.76 15.54
CA ALA A 212 9.15 -5.04 15.31
C ALA A 212 10.68 -4.95 15.44
N GLY A 213 11.26 -3.77 15.74
CA GLY A 213 12.70 -3.60 15.86
C GLY A 213 13.48 -3.87 14.57
N ARG A 214 12.87 -3.65 13.40
CA ARG A 214 13.49 -3.92 12.11
C ARG A 214 14.66 -2.97 11.83
N ALA A 215 15.71 -3.46 11.19
CA ALA A 215 16.89 -2.67 10.86
C ALA A 215 16.58 -1.57 9.83
N PHE A 216 17.01 -0.35 10.12
CA PHE A 216 16.90 0.79 9.18
C PHE A 216 18.07 0.78 8.16
N PRO A 217 17.89 1.22 6.90
CA PRO A 217 16.62 1.61 6.30
C PRO A 217 15.83 0.43 5.71
N ALA A 218 16.47 -0.67 5.38
CA ALA A 218 15.86 -1.76 4.59
C ALA A 218 14.61 -2.35 5.25
N GLY A 219 14.61 -2.52 6.57
CA GLY A 219 13.46 -3.05 7.31
C GLY A 219 12.32 -2.04 7.52
N TRP A 220 12.55 -0.75 7.24
CA TRP A 220 11.53 0.29 7.31
C TRP A 220 10.92 0.60 5.94
N LEU A 221 11.56 0.17 4.87
CA LEU A 221 10.96 0.23 3.54
C LEU A 221 9.92 -0.88 3.41
N PRO A 222 8.83 -0.65 2.66
CA PRO A 222 7.88 -1.71 2.38
C PRO A 222 8.61 -2.81 1.62
N PRO A 223 8.27 -4.08 1.85
CA PRO A 223 8.79 -5.16 1.05
C PRO A 223 8.47 -4.90 -0.42
N ALA A 224 9.38 -5.27 -1.32
CA ALA A 224 9.19 -5.09 -2.76
C ALA A 224 7.89 -5.77 -3.26
N VAL A 225 7.52 -6.85 -2.59
CA VAL A 225 6.24 -7.57 -2.78
C VAL A 225 5.46 -7.48 -1.47
N ALA A 226 4.25 -6.93 -1.52
CA ALA A 226 3.39 -6.75 -0.35
C ALA A 226 3.00 -8.09 0.30
N ASP A 227 2.90 -8.15 1.63
CA ASP A 227 2.29 -9.31 2.30
C ASP A 227 0.76 -9.18 2.25
N VAL A 228 0.11 -10.18 1.69
CA VAL A 228 -1.35 -10.18 1.54
C VAL A 228 -2.09 -10.20 2.89
N ASN A 229 -1.43 -10.62 3.96
CA ASN A 229 -2.03 -10.64 5.29
C ASN A 229 -1.96 -9.29 6.02
N ASP A 230 -1.00 -8.42 5.65
CA ASP A 230 -0.69 -7.19 6.38
C ASP A 230 -0.97 -5.92 5.55
N ASP A 231 -1.13 -6.05 4.22
CA ASP A 231 -1.27 -4.91 3.30
C ASP A 231 -2.71 -4.74 2.85
N GLU A 232 -3.38 -3.67 3.31
CA GLU A 232 -4.76 -3.34 2.90
C GLU A 232 -4.88 -3.14 1.38
N GLY A 233 -3.83 -2.62 0.72
CA GLY A 233 -3.79 -2.43 -0.73
C GLY A 233 -3.79 -3.76 -1.50
N ALA A 234 -3.23 -4.84 -0.92
CA ALA A 234 -3.31 -6.17 -1.49
C ALA A 234 -4.74 -6.73 -1.45
N VAL A 235 -5.47 -6.48 -0.36
CA VAL A 235 -6.89 -6.85 -0.21
C VAL A 235 -7.76 -6.05 -1.18
N ASP A 236 -7.53 -4.74 -1.28
CA ASP A 236 -8.24 -3.90 -2.25
C ASP A 236 -7.99 -4.38 -3.69
N ALA A 237 -6.75 -4.69 -4.05
CA ALA A 237 -6.40 -5.19 -5.37
C ALA A 237 -7.10 -6.51 -5.71
N LEU A 238 -7.20 -7.44 -4.75
CA LEU A 238 -7.94 -8.71 -4.92
C LEU A 238 -9.43 -8.48 -5.22
N ASN A 239 -10.02 -7.45 -4.65
CA ASN A 239 -11.42 -7.10 -4.89
C ASN A 239 -11.64 -6.32 -6.21
N GLU A 240 -10.59 -5.81 -6.83
CA GLU A 240 -10.68 -4.97 -8.03
C GLU A 240 -10.37 -5.70 -9.34
N GLY A 241 -9.56 -6.75 -9.28
CA GLY A 241 -9.14 -7.46 -10.48
C GLY A 241 -8.10 -8.54 -10.22
N PRO A 242 -7.42 -8.98 -11.29
CA PRO A 242 -6.45 -10.06 -11.19
C PRO A 242 -5.21 -9.63 -10.40
N VAL A 243 -4.81 -10.48 -9.46
CA VAL A 243 -3.62 -10.32 -8.60
C VAL A 243 -2.73 -11.54 -8.70
N LEU A 244 -1.42 -11.33 -8.86
CA LEU A 244 -0.44 -12.40 -8.81
C LEU A 244 0.00 -12.63 -7.37
N CYS A 245 -0.35 -13.78 -6.80
CA CYS A 245 -0.08 -14.14 -5.42
C CYS A 245 0.97 -15.26 -5.34
N LEU A 246 2.03 -15.04 -4.57
CA LEU A 246 2.96 -16.07 -4.13
C LEU A 246 2.53 -16.60 -2.76
N LEU A 247 2.20 -17.88 -2.68
CA LEU A 247 1.86 -18.56 -1.45
C LEU A 247 3.09 -19.35 -0.99
N ALA A 248 3.80 -18.85 0.02
CA ALA A 248 5.11 -19.36 0.47
C ALA A 248 5.10 -19.80 1.95
N GLU A 249 3.91 -20.01 2.52
CA GLU A 249 3.76 -20.38 3.92
C GLU A 249 4.44 -21.73 4.21
N GLY A 250 5.40 -21.72 5.11
CA GLY A 250 6.18 -22.89 5.50
C GLY A 250 7.21 -23.36 4.49
N ALA A 251 7.45 -22.62 3.41
CA ALA A 251 8.53 -22.89 2.47
C ALA A 251 9.90 -22.52 3.06
N PRO A 252 10.99 -23.16 2.61
CA PRO A 252 12.34 -22.80 2.99
C PRO A 252 12.64 -21.33 2.65
N GLU A 253 13.41 -20.66 3.51
CA GLU A 253 13.75 -19.24 3.32
C GLU A 253 14.45 -18.97 1.98
N ALA A 254 15.34 -19.88 1.55
CA ALA A 254 16.05 -19.73 0.28
C ALA A 254 15.10 -19.78 -0.94
N ASP A 255 14.12 -20.68 -0.93
CA ASP A 255 13.14 -20.84 -2.01
C ASP A 255 12.18 -19.65 -2.04
N THR A 256 11.76 -19.18 -0.86
CA THR A 256 10.94 -17.96 -0.71
C THR A 256 11.68 -16.74 -1.22
N ALA A 257 12.97 -16.58 -0.88
CA ALA A 257 13.78 -15.45 -1.33
C ALA A 257 13.96 -15.45 -2.85
N ALA A 258 14.19 -16.62 -3.46
CA ALA A 258 14.31 -16.75 -4.92
C ALA A 258 12.99 -16.35 -5.63
N ALA A 259 11.86 -16.85 -5.14
CA ALA A 259 10.54 -16.52 -5.68
C ALA A 259 10.21 -15.03 -5.54
N LEU A 260 10.54 -14.42 -4.40
CA LEU A 260 10.37 -12.99 -4.18
C LEU A 260 11.25 -12.12 -5.09
N ALA A 261 12.48 -12.56 -5.35
CA ALA A 261 13.36 -11.87 -6.30
C ALA A 261 12.75 -11.89 -7.71
N ALA A 262 12.18 -13.02 -8.13
CA ALA A 262 11.49 -13.16 -9.41
C ALA A 262 10.27 -12.22 -9.52
N LEU A 263 9.44 -12.16 -8.47
CA LEU A 263 8.29 -11.25 -8.42
C LEU A 263 8.70 -9.77 -8.40
N THR A 264 9.78 -9.45 -7.70
CA THR A 264 10.36 -8.10 -7.65
C THR A 264 10.84 -7.67 -9.04
N ALA A 265 11.50 -8.56 -9.78
CA ALA A 265 11.94 -8.32 -11.16
C ALA A 265 10.75 -8.13 -12.10
N LEU A 266 9.68 -8.93 -11.96
CA LEU A 266 8.43 -8.74 -12.71
C LEU A 266 7.81 -7.38 -12.44
N LYS A 267 7.67 -7.00 -11.15
CA LYS A 267 7.11 -5.71 -10.74
C LYS A 267 7.90 -4.53 -11.32
N ALA A 268 9.22 -4.61 -11.30
CA ALA A 268 10.09 -3.59 -11.92
C ALA A 268 9.90 -3.51 -13.44
N ALA A 269 9.78 -4.66 -14.12
CA ALA A 269 9.59 -4.71 -15.57
C ALA A 269 8.26 -4.13 -16.04
N GLN A 270 7.21 -4.18 -15.20
CA GLN A 270 5.88 -3.62 -15.55
C GLN A 270 5.59 -2.24 -14.93
N ALA A 271 6.58 -1.59 -14.32
CA ALA A 271 6.40 -0.28 -13.68
C ALA A 271 5.90 0.82 -14.64
N GLN A 272 6.17 0.69 -15.94
CA GLN A 272 5.72 1.61 -17.00
C GLN A 272 4.55 1.04 -17.83
N ALA A 273 4.01 -0.11 -17.45
CA ALA A 273 2.88 -0.71 -18.18
C ALA A 273 1.59 0.08 -17.94
N PRO A 274 0.70 0.21 -18.95
CA PRO A 274 -0.58 0.93 -18.80
C PRO A 274 -1.50 0.31 -17.74
N SER A 275 -1.36 -1.00 -17.49
CA SER A 275 -2.11 -1.75 -16.47
C SER A 275 -1.17 -2.76 -15.82
N PRO A 276 -0.37 -2.33 -14.84
CA PRO A 276 0.52 -3.24 -14.13
C PRO A 276 -0.31 -4.22 -13.30
N LEU A 277 0.07 -5.50 -13.35
CA LEU A 277 -0.53 -6.53 -12.52
C LEU A 277 -0.08 -6.31 -11.07
N PHE A 278 -1.02 -6.31 -10.13
CA PHE A 278 -0.68 -6.26 -8.72
C PHE A 278 -0.02 -7.57 -8.29
N VAL A 279 1.03 -7.46 -7.48
CA VAL A 279 1.84 -8.60 -7.05
C VAL A 279 1.94 -8.59 -5.53
N CYS A 280 1.54 -9.69 -4.90
CA CYS A 280 1.64 -9.90 -3.46
C CYS A 280 2.19 -11.28 -3.11
N ALA A 281 2.50 -11.48 -1.84
CA ALA A 281 2.95 -12.76 -1.31
C ALA A 281 2.32 -13.05 0.04
N ALA A 282 2.28 -14.30 0.44
CA ALA A 282 1.88 -14.77 1.75
C ALA A 282 3.04 -15.50 2.41
N TYR A 283 3.50 -14.98 3.53
CA TYR A 283 4.62 -15.58 4.29
C TYR A 283 4.15 -16.33 5.54
N GLY A 284 3.06 -15.87 6.16
CA GLY A 284 2.47 -16.43 7.37
C GLY A 284 1.25 -17.31 7.08
N LYS A 285 0.93 -18.22 8.00
CA LYS A 285 -0.30 -19.02 7.96
C LYS A 285 -1.49 -18.23 8.51
N GLY A 286 -2.65 -18.42 7.91
CA GLY A 286 -3.90 -17.80 8.36
C GLY A 286 -4.22 -16.48 7.67
N GLY A 287 -5.20 -15.74 8.18
CA GLY A 287 -5.62 -14.48 7.59
C GLY A 287 -6.06 -14.60 6.13
N MET A 288 -5.72 -13.63 5.30
CA MET A 288 -6.08 -13.59 3.88
C MET A 288 -5.47 -14.74 3.08
N SER A 289 -4.24 -15.18 3.42
CA SER A 289 -3.61 -16.33 2.74
C SER A 289 -4.40 -17.62 2.92
N GLY A 290 -4.92 -17.85 4.12
CA GLY A 290 -5.80 -19.00 4.40
C GLY A 290 -7.12 -18.93 3.63
N GLN A 291 -7.70 -17.75 3.48
CA GLN A 291 -8.90 -17.54 2.66
C GLN A 291 -8.63 -17.81 1.18
N LEU A 292 -7.52 -17.29 0.63
CA LEU A 292 -7.13 -17.55 -0.75
C LEU A 292 -6.92 -19.04 -1.02
N ARG A 293 -6.30 -19.77 -0.08
CA ARG A 293 -6.16 -21.23 -0.21
C ARG A 293 -7.50 -21.96 -0.26
N LYS A 294 -8.45 -21.55 0.59
CA LYS A 294 -9.82 -22.11 0.58
C LYS A 294 -10.53 -21.79 -0.72
N LEU A 295 -10.52 -20.54 -1.17
CA LEU A 295 -11.16 -20.10 -2.41
C LEU A 295 -10.58 -20.81 -3.64
N CYS A 296 -9.28 -21.02 -3.69
CA CYS A 296 -8.59 -21.69 -4.80
C CYS A 296 -8.46 -23.21 -4.59
N ALA A 297 -9.05 -23.79 -3.56
CA ALA A 297 -8.99 -25.22 -3.22
C ALA A 297 -7.55 -25.79 -3.22
N LEU A 298 -6.58 -25.01 -2.69
CA LEU A 298 -5.15 -25.37 -2.72
C LEU A 298 -4.72 -26.26 -1.53
N GLY A 299 -5.60 -26.50 -0.56
CA GLY A 299 -5.28 -27.27 0.64
C GLY A 299 -4.26 -26.59 1.55
N GLU A 300 -3.71 -27.39 2.47
CA GLU A 300 -2.69 -26.93 3.41
C GLU A 300 -1.37 -26.57 2.69
N PRO A 301 -0.56 -25.65 3.28
CA PRO A 301 0.75 -25.32 2.73
C PRO A 301 1.65 -26.55 2.55
N THR A 302 2.20 -26.70 1.36
CA THR A 302 3.02 -27.87 0.98
C THR A 302 4.49 -27.73 1.36
N GLY A 303 4.92 -26.56 1.85
CA GLY A 303 6.33 -26.24 2.07
C GLY A 303 7.08 -25.92 0.77
N VAL A 304 6.38 -25.79 -0.36
CA VAL A 304 6.93 -25.33 -1.63
C VAL A 304 6.21 -24.05 -2.04
N PRO A 305 6.91 -22.99 -2.48
CA PRO A 305 6.27 -21.78 -2.96
C PRO A 305 5.33 -22.09 -4.13
N GLN A 306 4.09 -21.63 -4.06
CA GLN A 306 3.09 -21.77 -5.11
C GLN A 306 2.75 -20.39 -5.67
N LEU A 307 2.66 -20.26 -6.98
CA LEU A 307 2.29 -19.01 -7.63
C LEU A 307 0.89 -19.17 -8.26
N ALA A 308 -0.02 -18.31 -7.82
CA ALA A 308 -1.38 -18.26 -8.31
C ALA A 308 -1.70 -16.86 -8.85
N LEU A 309 -2.41 -16.78 -9.97
CA LEU A 309 -3.04 -15.57 -10.42
C LEU A 309 -4.53 -15.68 -10.09
N VAL A 310 -5.04 -14.75 -9.32
CA VAL A 310 -6.37 -14.80 -8.69
C VAL A 310 -7.19 -13.61 -9.18
N ASP A 311 -8.37 -13.83 -9.74
CA ASP A 311 -9.34 -12.81 -10.19
C ASP A 311 -10.64 -13.00 -9.41
N CYS A 312 -10.70 -12.48 -8.17
CA CYS A 312 -11.86 -12.62 -7.29
C CYS A 312 -13.16 -12.07 -7.92
N PRO A 313 -13.17 -10.91 -8.60
CA PRO A 313 -14.37 -10.42 -9.25
C PRO A 313 -14.99 -11.37 -10.31
N LYS A 314 -14.19 -12.29 -10.84
CA LYS A 314 -14.66 -13.27 -11.84
C LYS A 314 -14.78 -14.69 -11.30
N ASP A 315 -14.46 -14.91 -10.02
CA ASP A 315 -14.39 -16.24 -9.40
C ASP A 315 -13.45 -17.19 -10.15
N GLU A 316 -12.34 -16.68 -10.69
CA GLU A 316 -11.41 -17.43 -11.53
C GLU A 316 -9.99 -17.37 -10.95
N PHE A 317 -9.22 -18.44 -11.12
CA PHE A 317 -7.80 -18.44 -10.83
C PHE A 317 -7.00 -19.33 -11.77
N TRP A 318 -5.69 -19.09 -11.84
CA TRP A 318 -4.72 -19.88 -12.58
C TRP A 318 -3.56 -20.22 -11.64
N LEU A 319 -3.05 -21.43 -11.76
CA LEU A 319 -1.93 -21.91 -10.94
C LEU A 319 -0.72 -22.16 -11.83
N LEU A 320 0.45 -21.71 -11.40
CA LEU A 320 1.69 -22.15 -12.03
C LEU A 320 1.92 -23.62 -11.62
N GLU A 321 1.73 -24.52 -12.57
CA GLU A 321 2.00 -25.93 -12.36
C GLU A 321 3.51 -26.14 -12.42
N HIS A 322 4.09 -26.65 -11.34
CA HIS A 322 5.44 -27.16 -11.40
C HIS A 322 5.44 -28.38 -12.30
N ALA A 323 6.43 -28.49 -13.20
CA ALA A 323 6.60 -29.72 -13.95
C ALA A 323 6.65 -30.89 -12.95
N PRO A 324 5.89 -31.98 -13.18
CA PRO A 324 5.92 -33.13 -12.28
C PRO A 324 7.38 -33.54 -12.09
N ASP A 325 7.78 -33.72 -10.82
CA ASP A 325 9.15 -34.11 -10.43
C ASP A 325 9.70 -35.07 -11.48
N ALA A 326 10.72 -34.67 -12.22
CA ALA A 326 11.48 -35.61 -13.00
C ALA A 326 11.90 -36.71 -12.01
N LYS A 327 11.39 -37.92 -12.19
CA LYS A 327 11.65 -39.11 -11.36
C LYS A 327 13.06 -38.98 -10.80
N ALA A 328 13.18 -38.97 -9.46
CA ALA A 328 14.45 -38.87 -8.79
C ALA A 328 15.50 -39.64 -9.58
N ALA A 329 16.47 -38.92 -10.13
CA ALA A 329 17.51 -39.56 -10.95
C ALA A 329 18.16 -40.64 -10.08
N ALA A 330 18.24 -41.84 -10.61
CA ALA A 330 18.87 -42.95 -9.89
C ALA A 330 20.28 -42.55 -9.46
N PRO A 331 20.75 -42.98 -8.28
CA PRO A 331 22.09 -42.68 -7.82
C PRO A 331 23.11 -43.14 -8.89
N VAL A 332 24.03 -42.26 -9.25
CA VAL A 332 25.16 -42.61 -10.10
C VAL A 332 26.21 -43.24 -9.20
N CYS A 333 26.40 -44.55 -9.36
CA CYS A 333 27.38 -45.30 -8.59
C CYS A 333 28.61 -45.53 -9.43
N ASP A 334 29.80 -45.14 -8.94
CA ASP A 334 31.10 -45.47 -9.49
C ASP A 334 31.83 -46.31 -8.44
N GLY A 335 31.81 -47.63 -8.63
CA GLY A 335 32.26 -48.59 -7.65
C GLY A 335 31.41 -48.60 -6.37
N ASP A 336 32.04 -48.65 -5.21
CA ASP A 336 31.33 -48.64 -3.89
C ASP A 336 30.87 -47.27 -3.44
N VAL A 337 31.08 -46.20 -4.22
CA VAL A 337 30.65 -44.82 -3.90
C VAL A 337 29.44 -44.43 -4.77
N CYS A 338 28.28 -44.42 -4.16
CA CYS A 338 27.07 -43.88 -4.80
C CYS A 338 26.89 -42.40 -4.45
N THR A 339 27.03 -41.53 -5.44
CA THR A 339 26.74 -40.10 -5.33
C THR A 339 25.34 -39.86 -5.84
N MET A 340 24.48 -39.29 -4.99
CA MET A 340 23.22 -38.75 -5.45
C MET A 340 23.53 -37.52 -6.29
N PRO A 341 23.07 -37.46 -7.56
CA PRO A 341 23.17 -36.21 -8.32
C PRO A 341 22.51 -35.10 -7.50
N ALA A 342 23.13 -33.91 -7.50
CA ALA A 342 22.57 -32.76 -6.85
C ALA A 342 21.10 -32.65 -7.30
N ARG A 343 20.18 -32.76 -6.36
CA ARG A 343 18.75 -32.67 -6.63
C ARG A 343 18.52 -31.37 -7.42
N ALA A 344 18.16 -31.50 -8.69
CA ALA A 344 17.66 -30.36 -9.43
C ALA A 344 16.55 -29.76 -8.54
N ALA A 345 16.67 -28.51 -8.15
CA ALA A 345 15.67 -27.85 -7.32
C ALA A 345 14.32 -28.14 -7.97
N PRO A 346 13.32 -28.66 -7.24
CA PRO A 346 11.99 -28.86 -7.79
C PRO A 346 11.59 -27.54 -8.44
N GLY A 347 11.08 -27.54 -9.68
CA GLY A 347 10.93 -26.39 -10.55
C GLY A 347 10.49 -25.16 -9.78
N GLY A 348 11.46 -24.31 -9.38
CA GLY A 348 11.25 -23.21 -8.48
C GLY A 348 10.47 -22.09 -9.18
N VAL A 349 9.85 -21.22 -8.38
CA VAL A 349 9.26 -19.97 -8.88
C VAL A 349 10.43 -19.03 -9.22
N ASP A 350 11.07 -19.21 -10.37
CA ASP A 350 12.13 -18.34 -10.88
C ASP A 350 11.57 -17.24 -11.82
N GLU A 351 12.42 -16.30 -12.20
CA GLU A 351 12.02 -15.17 -13.04
C GLU A 351 11.48 -15.60 -14.41
N ALA A 352 12.07 -16.63 -15.03
CA ALA A 352 11.65 -17.12 -16.33
C ALA A 352 10.25 -17.78 -16.24
N ALA A 353 10.03 -18.59 -15.21
CA ALA A 353 8.75 -19.24 -14.95
C ALA A 353 7.64 -18.20 -14.65
N VAL A 354 7.94 -17.18 -13.83
CA VAL A 354 6.99 -16.11 -13.51
C VAL A 354 6.61 -15.32 -14.76
N ARG A 355 7.58 -14.92 -15.59
CA ARG A 355 7.33 -14.20 -16.84
C ARG A 355 6.49 -15.03 -17.82
N ALA A 356 6.90 -16.27 -18.06
CA ALA A 356 6.19 -17.16 -18.95
C ALA A 356 4.74 -17.41 -18.51
N PHE A 357 4.50 -17.54 -17.19
CA PHE A 357 3.16 -17.70 -16.64
C PHE A 357 2.28 -16.46 -16.87
N VAL A 358 2.81 -15.26 -16.60
CA VAL A 358 2.05 -14.01 -16.81
C VAL A 358 1.80 -13.76 -18.29
N ASP A 359 2.75 -14.04 -19.17
CA ASP A 359 2.59 -13.89 -20.62
C ASP A 359 1.58 -14.88 -21.18
N ALA A 360 1.59 -16.14 -20.73
CA ALA A 360 0.61 -17.14 -21.11
C ALA A 360 -0.80 -16.79 -20.61
N TRP A 361 -0.91 -16.22 -19.40
CA TRP A 361 -2.18 -15.69 -18.89
C TRP A 361 -2.71 -14.55 -19.76
N ARG A 362 -1.87 -13.56 -20.08
CA ARG A 362 -2.25 -12.44 -20.98
C ARG A 362 -2.66 -12.90 -22.37
N ALA A 363 -2.03 -13.94 -22.87
CA ALA A 363 -2.37 -14.58 -24.15
C ALA A 363 -3.63 -15.47 -24.08
N GLY A 364 -4.20 -15.69 -22.89
CA GLY A 364 -5.38 -16.54 -22.70
C GLY A 364 -5.12 -18.03 -22.94
N THR A 365 -3.88 -18.49 -22.83
CA THR A 365 -3.49 -19.88 -23.12
C THR A 365 -3.47 -20.78 -21.89
N LEU A 366 -3.58 -20.20 -20.69
CA LEU A 366 -3.62 -20.97 -19.44
C LEU A 366 -5.01 -21.57 -19.18
N THR A 367 -5.01 -22.76 -18.60
CA THR A 367 -6.25 -23.39 -18.11
C THR A 367 -6.74 -22.65 -16.88
N LYS A 368 -7.91 -22.03 -16.97
CA LYS A 368 -8.57 -21.38 -15.85
C LYS A 368 -9.25 -22.41 -14.94
N ARG A 369 -9.31 -22.08 -13.66
CA ARG A 369 -10.02 -22.86 -12.64
C ARG A 369 -11.05 -21.96 -11.98
N ALA A 370 -12.22 -22.53 -11.64
CA ALA A 370 -13.24 -21.83 -10.87
C ALA A 370 -12.89 -21.86 -9.40
N MET A 371 -13.13 -20.77 -8.69
CA MET A 371 -13.05 -20.74 -7.22
C MET A 371 -14.18 -21.57 -6.63
N GLY A 372 -13.92 -22.29 -5.55
CA GLY A 372 -14.94 -22.96 -4.77
C GLY A 372 -15.80 -21.92 -4.04
N ALA A 373 -17.13 -22.10 -4.01
CA ALA A 373 -17.96 -21.34 -3.10
C ALA A 373 -17.50 -21.64 -1.67
N ALA A 374 -16.91 -20.66 -0.98
CA ALA A 374 -16.68 -20.77 0.44
C ALA A 374 -18.07 -20.87 1.09
N SER A 375 -18.40 -22.03 1.64
CA SER A 375 -19.47 -22.09 2.62
C SER A 375 -19.05 -21.18 3.77
N ILE A 376 -19.77 -20.07 3.93
CA ILE A 376 -19.74 -19.29 5.13
C ILE A 376 -20.44 -20.19 6.16
N ASP A 377 -19.67 -21.06 6.81
CA ASP A 377 -20.13 -21.68 8.01
C ASP A 377 -20.05 -20.59 9.08
N ASP A 378 -21.21 -20.01 9.39
CA ASP A 378 -21.47 -19.23 10.59
C ASP A 378 -21.32 -20.17 11.81
N ASP A 379 -20.09 -20.42 12.23
CA ASP A 379 -19.76 -21.00 13.53
C ASP A 379 -19.29 -19.88 14.47
N ASP A 380 -20.24 -19.00 14.81
CA ASP A 380 -20.19 -18.19 16.03
C ASP A 380 -21.45 -18.51 16.84
N ASP A 381 -21.41 -19.60 17.61
CA ASP A 381 -22.21 -19.80 18.82
C ASP A 381 -21.57 -20.96 19.64
N GLU A 382 -20.61 -20.60 20.54
CA GLU A 382 -20.55 -21.13 21.91
C GLU A 382 -19.50 -20.35 22.73
#